data_74ed804b619129c759f224a03691f6c2
#
_entry.id   74ed804b619129c759f224a03691f6c2
#
_cell.length_a   1.000
_cell.length_b   1.000
_cell.length_c   1.000
_cell.angle_alpha   90.00
_cell.angle_beta   90.00
_cell.angle_gamma   90.00
#
_symmetry.space_group_name_H-M   'P 1'
#
loop_
_entity.id
_entity.type
_entity.pdbx_description
1 polymer ?
#
loop_
_entity_poly.entity_id
_entity_poly.type
_entity_poly.pdbx_seq_one_letter_code
_entity_poly.pdbx_strand_id
1 'polypeptide(L)'
;MNLKDLKVVFAGCAKNCEKFLPKILQNLKDYSSLFHQTFTVIVENGSLDKTKKILKNFENDNNIIHFRDDFNFINIRTNRIAQARNVILDEIKNNQNLQDFDLLIMMDLDDRGIFKVTDNNWHDAIKFLFSNNKIAGVFGNQPGMYYDMWALKDRLHYKGDFFGNALKFATTKMGSTDKITNRVLLDLKKNY
;
A
#
# COMPACT_ATOMS: atom_id res chain seq x y z
N MET A 1 -16.97 -0.67 -19.34
CA MET A 1 -16.82 -1.45 -18.11
C MET A 1 -17.48 -0.68 -16.98
N ASN A 2 -18.39 -1.31 -16.27
CA ASN A 2 -19.07 -0.70 -15.13
C ASN A 2 -18.41 -1.22 -13.85
N LEU A 3 -18.05 -0.32 -12.91
CA LEU A 3 -17.49 -0.71 -11.61
C LEU A 3 -18.45 -1.64 -10.83
N LYS A 4 -19.74 -1.49 -11.05
CA LYS A 4 -20.80 -2.34 -10.44
C LYS A 4 -20.77 -3.81 -10.88
N ASP A 5 -19.96 -4.15 -11.87
CA ASP A 5 -19.81 -5.54 -12.31
C ASP A 5 -18.59 -6.22 -11.64
N LEU A 6 -17.76 -5.45 -10.90
CA LEU A 6 -16.49 -5.93 -10.35
C LEU A 6 -16.59 -6.36 -8.89
N LYS A 7 -15.92 -7.47 -8.60
CA LYS A 7 -15.63 -7.93 -7.24
C LYS A 7 -14.21 -7.50 -6.84
N VAL A 8 -14.07 -6.83 -5.71
CA VAL A 8 -12.83 -6.18 -5.32
C VAL A 8 -12.38 -6.60 -3.92
N VAL A 9 -11.10 -6.88 -3.78
CA VAL A 9 -10.46 -7.07 -2.47
C VAL A 9 -9.61 -5.85 -2.17
N PHE A 10 -9.96 -5.11 -1.13
CA PHE A 10 -9.11 -4.10 -0.52
C PHE A 10 -8.18 -4.75 0.49
N ALA A 11 -6.91 -4.42 0.46
CA ALA A 11 -5.94 -5.02 1.36
C ALA A 11 -4.93 -4.01 1.90
N GLY A 12 -4.47 -4.20 3.13
CA GLY A 12 -3.48 -3.31 3.72
C GLY A 12 -2.90 -3.82 5.03
N CYS A 13 -1.82 -3.16 5.46
CA CYS A 13 -1.16 -3.45 6.73
C CYS A 13 -1.32 -2.25 7.67
N ALA A 14 -1.71 -2.50 8.91
CA ALA A 14 -1.93 -1.48 9.93
C ALA A 14 -0.93 -1.64 11.09
N LYS A 15 -0.32 -0.54 11.52
CA LYS A 15 0.47 -0.48 12.74
C LYS A 15 0.48 0.94 13.30
N ASN A 16 0.02 1.10 14.56
CA ASN A 16 0.03 2.39 15.27
C ASN A 16 -0.60 3.52 14.44
N CYS A 17 -1.79 3.27 13.89
CA CYS A 17 -2.50 4.19 13.00
C CYS A 17 -3.87 4.62 13.54
N GLU A 18 -4.11 4.54 14.85
CA GLU A 18 -5.39 4.87 15.49
C GLU A 18 -5.95 6.23 15.05
N LYS A 19 -5.06 7.21 14.81
CA LYS A 19 -5.43 8.57 14.41
C LYS A 19 -6.06 8.63 13.03
N PHE A 20 -5.59 7.81 12.09
CA PHE A 20 -5.97 7.88 10.68
C PHE A 20 -7.01 6.83 10.31
N LEU A 21 -6.95 5.69 11.00
CA LEU A 21 -7.72 4.49 10.67
C LEU A 21 -9.24 4.71 10.59
N PRO A 22 -9.91 5.46 11.49
CA PRO A 22 -11.35 5.68 11.38
C PRO A 22 -11.74 6.31 10.05
N LYS A 23 -10.95 7.29 9.55
CA LYS A 23 -11.20 7.94 8.26
C LYS A 23 -10.97 7.00 7.09
N ILE A 24 -9.91 6.18 7.18
CA ILE A 24 -9.59 5.18 6.15
C ILE A 24 -10.70 4.14 6.05
N LEU A 25 -11.16 3.60 7.19
CA LEU A 25 -12.25 2.63 7.21
C LEU A 25 -13.57 3.21 6.69
N GLN A 26 -13.82 4.51 6.93
CA GLN A 26 -14.94 5.19 6.32
C GLN A 26 -14.79 5.30 4.80
N ASN A 27 -13.60 5.64 4.30
CA ASN A 27 -13.33 5.65 2.86
C ASN A 27 -13.55 4.26 2.24
N LEU A 28 -13.10 3.17 2.91
CA LEU A 28 -13.34 1.80 2.44
C LEU A 28 -14.84 1.47 2.35
N LYS A 29 -15.65 1.89 3.33
CA LYS A 29 -17.10 1.75 3.27
C LYS A 29 -17.70 2.52 2.10
N ASP A 30 -17.22 3.74 1.87
CA ASP A 30 -17.69 4.56 0.75
C ASP A 30 -17.32 3.90 -0.60
N TYR A 31 -16.09 3.38 -0.73
CA TYR A 31 -15.64 2.68 -1.94
C TYR A 31 -16.43 1.39 -2.18
N SER A 32 -16.82 0.68 -1.13
CA SER A 32 -17.61 -0.55 -1.29
C SER A 32 -18.93 -0.31 -2.04
N SER A 33 -19.49 0.89 -1.93
CA SER A 33 -20.69 1.27 -2.67
C SER A 33 -20.48 1.43 -4.19
N LEU A 34 -19.25 1.50 -4.67
CA LEU A 34 -18.93 1.66 -6.10
C LEU A 34 -18.90 0.34 -6.86
N PHE A 35 -18.67 -0.77 -6.17
CA PHE A 35 -18.43 -2.09 -6.76
C PHE A 35 -19.62 -3.04 -6.56
N HIS A 36 -19.59 -4.18 -7.23
CA HIS A 36 -20.59 -5.24 -7.06
C HIS A 36 -20.49 -5.88 -5.67
N GLN A 37 -19.27 -6.30 -5.34
CA GLN A 37 -18.94 -6.92 -4.06
C GLN A 37 -17.54 -6.50 -3.63
N THR A 38 -17.37 -6.26 -2.33
CA THR A 38 -16.07 -5.93 -1.78
C THR A 38 -15.75 -6.75 -0.55
N PHE A 39 -14.49 -7.14 -0.46
CA PHE A 39 -13.89 -7.68 0.74
C PHE A 39 -12.75 -6.79 1.20
N THR A 40 -12.46 -6.81 2.49
CA THR A 40 -11.30 -6.12 3.05
C THR A 40 -10.46 -7.12 3.83
N VAL A 41 -9.15 -7.17 3.55
CA VAL A 41 -8.19 -8.00 4.28
C VAL A 41 -7.12 -7.10 4.89
N ILE A 42 -7.08 -7.00 6.21
CA ILE A 42 -6.11 -6.17 6.92
C ILE A 42 -5.26 -7.03 7.85
N VAL A 43 -3.95 -6.82 7.80
CA VAL A 43 -3.01 -7.40 8.78
C VAL A 43 -2.62 -6.32 9.78
N GLU A 44 -3.06 -6.50 11.02
CA GLU A 44 -2.65 -5.70 12.16
C GLU A 44 -1.31 -6.24 12.70
N ASN A 45 -0.33 -5.39 12.81
CA ASN A 45 1.07 -5.74 12.90
C ASN A 45 1.66 -5.42 14.28
N GLY A 46 0.93 -5.78 15.34
CA GLY A 46 1.36 -5.61 16.73
C GLY A 46 1.38 -4.15 17.18
N SER A 47 0.28 -3.42 17.02
CA SER A 47 0.13 -2.04 17.49
C SER A 47 0.07 -1.95 19.00
N LEU A 48 0.56 -0.82 19.53
CA LEU A 48 0.53 -0.47 20.95
C LEU A 48 -0.57 0.57 21.29
N ASP A 49 -1.16 1.18 20.27
CA ASP A 49 -2.26 2.14 20.36
C ASP A 49 -3.63 1.46 20.21
N LYS A 50 -4.69 2.23 19.98
CA LYS A 50 -6.05 1.72 19.82
C LYS A 50 -6.34 1.08 18.46
N THR A 51 -5.36 0.96 17.57
CA THR A 51 -5.51 0.36 16.23
C THR A 51 -6.20 -0.99 16.29
N LYS A 52 -5.76 -1.90 17.16
CA LYS A 52 -6.38 -3.23 17.36
C LYS A 52 -7.86 -3.14 17.71
N LYS A 53 -8.21 -2.27 18.67
CA LYS A 53 -9.60 -2.10 19.11
C LYS A 53 -10.49 -1.60 17.97
N ILE A 54 -9.98 -0.65 17.18
CA ILE A 54 -10.70 -0.08 16.02
C ILE A 54 -10.94 -1.17 14.99
N LEU A 55 -9.91 -1.96 14.64
CA LEU A 55 -10.03 -3.03 13.66
C LEU A 55 -10.94 -4.16 14.12
N LYS A 56 -10.90 -4.53 15.40
CA LYS A 56 -11.80 -5.54 15.95
C LYS A 56 -13.27 -5.14 15.83
N ASN A 57 -13.59 -3.85 15.95
CA ASN A 57 -14.93 -3.33 15.73
C ASN A 57 -15.33 -3.23 14.25
N PHE A 58 -14.38 -3.30 13.34
CA PHE A 58 -14.60 -3.28 11.89
C PHE A 58 -14.73 -4.69 11.30
N GLU A 59 -14.23 -5.70 12.01
CA GLU A 59 -14.21 -7.10 11.59
C GLU A 59 -15.63 -7.66 11.42
N ASN A 60 -15.87 -8.35 10.32
CA ASN A 60 -17.07 -9.11 10.00
C ASN A 60 -16.79 -10.06 8.83
N ASP A 61 -17.81 -10.74 8.29
CA ASP A 61 -17.64 -11.73 7.21
C ASP A 61 -16.97 -11.19 5.95
N ASN A 62 -17.13 -9.90 5.64
CA ASN A 62 -16.48 -9.24 4.50
C ASN A 62 -15.20 -8.49 4.86
N ASN A 63 -14.93 -8.27 6.14
CA ASN A 63 -13.77 -7.54 6.63
C ASN A 63 -12.95 -8.46 7.53
N ILE A 64 -11.95 -9.08 6.94
CA ILE A 64 -11.09 -10.09 7.58
C ILE A 64 -9.88 -9.39 8.19
N ILE A 65 -9.64 -9.59 9.48
CA ILE A 65 -8.53 -8.96 10.19
C ILE A 65 -7.61 -10.04 10.79
N HIS A 66 -6.35 -10.02 10.39
CA HIS A 66 -5.32 -10.85 10.99
C HIS A 66 -4.52 -10.06 12.02
N PHE A 67 -4.57 -10.48 13.28
CA PHE A 67 -3.78 -9.88 14.36
C PHE A 67 -2.46 -10.63 14.53
N ARG A 68 -1.32 -9.97 14.28
CA ARG A 68 0.01 -10.56 14.22
C ARG A 68 0.98 -9.87 15.18
N ASP A 69 0.82 -10.12 16.47
CA ASP A 69 1.72 -9.59 17.52
C ASP A 69 3.14 -10.16 17.43
N ASP A 70 3.28 -11.36 16.90
CA ASP A 70 4.56 -12.03 16.63
C ASP A 70 5.47 -11.24 15.69
N PHE A 71 4.92 -10.39 14.81
CA PHE A 71 5.73 -9.57 13.92
C PHE A 71 6.51 -8.46 14.63
N ASN A 72 6.22 -8.16 15.89
CA ASN A 72 7.02 -7.24 16.69
C ASN A 72 8.46 -7.72 16.92
N PHE A 73 8.69 -9.04 16.86
CA PHE A 73 10.02 -9.62 16.98
C PHE A 73 10.88 -9.48 15.71
N ILE A 74 10.30 -9.03 14.60
CA ILE A 74 11.02 -8.82 13.35
C ILE A 74 11.62 -7.41 13.38
N ASN A 75 12.93 -7.31 13.55
CA ASN A 75 13.63 -6.03 13.72
C ASN A 75 13.56 -5.12 12.47
N ILE A 76 13.58 -5.70 11.27
CA ILE A 76 13.63 -4.95 10.00
C ILE A 76 12.21 -4.61 9.55
N ARG A 77 11.89 -3.30 9.47
CA ARG A 77 10.56 -2.80 9.07
C ARG A 77 10.06 -3.36 7.74
N THR A 78 10.93 -3.40 6.73
CA THR A 78 10.56 -3.90 5.41
C THR A 78 10.22 -5.39 5.41
N ASN A 79 10.93 -6.20 6.23
CA ASN A 79 10.62 -7.62 6.38
C ASN A 79 9.26 -7.82 7.07
N ARG A 80 8.93 -6.99 8.08
CA ARG A 80 7.60 -7.04 8.71
C ARG A 80 6.49 -6.76 7.70
N ILE A 81 6.66 -5.72 6.90
CA ILE A 81 5.68 -5.37 5.86
C ILE A 81 5.56 -6.48 4.82
N ALA A 82 6.68 -7.06 4.38
CA ALA A 82 6.67 -8.18 3.44
C ALA A 82 5.93 -9.40 4.00
N GLN A 83 6.18 -9.77 5.25
CA GLN A 83 5.48 -10.88 5.90
C GLN A 83 3.99 -10.58 6.09
N ALA A 84 3.63 -9.37 6.48
CA ALA A 84 2.23 -8.98 6.59
C ALA A 84 1.50 -9.05 5.23
N ARG A 85 2.15 -8.63 4.15
CA ARG A 85 1.60 -8.76 2.80
C ARG A 85 1.49 -10.22 2.36
N ASN A 86 2.41 -11.09 2.78
CA ASN A 86 2.30 -12.54 2.51
C ASN A 86 1.09 -13.14 3.22
N VAL A 87 0.79 -12.75 4.46
CA VAL A 87 -0.45 -13.19 5.15
C VAL A 87 -1.70 -12.79 4.36
N ILE A 88 -1.73 -11.58 3.80
CA ILE A 88 -2.83 -11.14 2.93
C ILE A 88 -2.95 -12.06 1.70
N LEU A 89 -1.83 -12.34 1.04
CA LEU A 89 -1.82 -13.19 -0.15
C LEU A 89 -2.23 -14.63 0.17
N ASP A 90 -1.83 -15.14 1.32
CA ASP A 90 -2.21 -16.49 1.78
C ASP A 90 -3.70 -16.56 2.11
N GLU A 91 -4.26 -15.51 2.75
CA GLU A 91 -5.71 -15.41 2.97
C GLU A 91 -6.47 -15.42 1.64
N ILE A 92 -6.05 -14.59 0.68
CA ILE A 92 -6.70 -14.53 -0.64
C ILE A 92 -6.65 -15.87 -1.37
N LYS A 93 -5.54 -16.61 -1.28
CA LYS A 93 -5.38 -17.92 -1.93
C LYS A 93 -6.20 -19.02 -1.28
N ASN A 94 -6.36 -19.00 0.03
CA ASN A 94 -6.93 -20.10 0.79
C ASN A 94 -8.41 -19.90 1.12
N ASN A 95 -8.91 -18.67 1.09
CA ASN A 95 -10.30 -18.35 1.38
C ASN A 95 -11.15 -18.43 0.11
N GLN A 96 -12.06 -19.39 0.07
CA GLN A 96 -12.92 -19.63 -1.10
C GLN A 96 -13.76 -18.41 -1.51
N ASN A 97 -14.17 -17.58 -0.54
CA ASN A 97 -14.96 -16.37 -0.82
C ASN A 97 -14.15 -15.29 -1.54
N LEU A 98 -12.81 -15.39 -1.50
CA LEU A 98 -11.90 -14.42 -2.11
C LEU A 98 -11.28 -14.89 -3.43
N GLN A 99 -11.61 -16.10 -3.92
CA GLN A 99 -10.92 -16.65 -5.11
C GLN A 99 -11.38 -16.03 -6.43
N ASP A 100 -12.62 -15.56 -6.52
CA ASP A 100 -13.23 -15.04 -7.76
C ASP A 100 -13.28 -13.50 -7.80
N PHE A 101 -12.24 -12.83 -7.30
CA PHE A 101 -12.18 -11.38 -7.38
C PHE A 101 -11.54 -10.91 -8.70
N ASP A 102 -11.97 -9.75 -9.18
CA ASP A 102 -11.44 -9.12 -10.39
C ASP A 102 -10.23 -8.21 -10.11
N LEU A 103 -10.21 -7.59 -8.92
CA LEU A 103 -9.20 -6.61 -8.53
C LEU A 103 -8.72 -6.78 -7.10
N LEU A 104 -7.40 -6.74 -6.92
CA LEU A 104 -6.75 -6.53 -5.63
C LEU A 104 -6.24 -5.08 -5.53
N ILE A 105 -6.70 -4.36 -4.53
CA ILE A 105 -6.30 -2.98 -4.27
C ILE A 105 -5.49 -2.94 -2.98
N MET A 106 -4.17 -2.82 -3.10
CA MET A 106 -3.27 -2.63 -1.95
C MET A 106 -3.25 -1.18 -1.53
N MET A 107 -3.54 -0.92 -0.25
CA MET A 107 -3.61 0.43 0.31
C MET A 107 -2.65 0.60 1.48
N ASP A 108 -2.10 1.80 1.61
CA ASP A 108 -1.43 2.20 2.84
C ASP A 108 -2.48 2.68 3.86
N LEU A 109 -2.44 2.12 5.08
CA LEU A 109 -3.37 2.42 6.16
C LEU A 109 -2.76 3.42 7.16
N ASP A 110 -2.11 4.44 6.64
CA ASP A 110 -1.45 5.53 7.39
C ASP A 110 -2.01 6.91 7.01
N ASP A 111 -1.27 7.98 7.25
CA ASP A 111 -1.69 9.34 6.94
C ASP A 111 -1.97 9.60 5.44
N ARG A 112 -1.47 8.77 4.54
CA ARG A 112 -1.74 8.86 3.10
C ARG A 112 -3.11 8.28 2.74
N GLY A 113 -3.52 7.21 3.41
CA GLY A 113 -4.81 6.56 3.18
C GLY A 113 -6.04 7.38 3.56
N ILE A 114 -5.90 8.52 4.28
CA ILE A 114 -7.02 9.39 4.63
C ILE A 114 -7.60 10.16 3.42
N PHE A 115 -6.82 10.35 2.36
CA PHE A 115 -7.26 11.06 1.17
C PHE A 115 -8.18 10.16 0.35
N LYS A 116 -9.41 10.62 0.14
CA LYS A 116 -10.39 9.86 -0.64
C LYS A 116 -10.08 9.96 -2.13
N VAL A 117 -9.96 8.80 -2.77
CA VAL A 117 -9.91 8.70 -4.23
C VAL A 117 -11.29 9.03 -4.78
N THR A 118 -11.38 9.89 -5.79
CA THR A 118 -12.65 10.25 -6.41
C THR A 118 -13.17 9.12 -7.30
N ASP A 119 -14.49 9.09 -7.51
CA ASP A 119 -15.12 8.08 -8.37
C ASP A 119 -14.56 8.11 -9.80
N ASN A 120 -14.29 9.31 -10.33
CA ASN A 120 -13.67 9.46 -11.65
C ASN A 120 -12.27 8.84 -11.69
N ASN A 121 -11.46 9.04 -10.66
CA ASN A 121 -10.13 8.44 -10.60
C ASN A 121 -10.18 6.91 -10.54
N TRP A 122 -11.17 6.35 -9.82
CA TRP A 122 -11.42 4.91 -9.85
C TRP A 122 -11.78 4.42 -11.24
N HIS A 123 -12.72 5.09 -11.91
CA HIS A 123 -13.12 4.75 -13.29
C HIS A 123 -11.93 4.80 -14.25
N ASP A 124 -11.14 5.87 -14.22
CA ASP A 124 -10.03 6.07 -15.14
C ASP A 124 -8.93 5.04 -14.92
N ALA A 125 -8.54 4.79 -13.66
CA ALA A 125 -7.51 3.81 -13.31
C ALA A 125 -7.91 2.39 -13.72
N ILE A 126 -9.15 1.99 -13.44
CA ILE A 126 -9.66 0.66 -13.74
C ILE A 126 -9.86 0.49 -15.25
N LYS A 127 -10.42 1.49 -15.93
CA LYS A 127 -10.54 1.49 -17.40
C LYS A 127 -9.17 1.33 -18.05
N PHE A 128 -8.16 2.04 -17.55
CA PHE A 128 -6.80 1.92 -18.06
C PHE A 128 -6.23 0.52 -17.81
N LEU A 129 -6.38 -0.04 -16.60
CA LEU A 129 -5.92 -1.38 -16.25
C LEU A 129 -6.47 -2.44 -17.22
N PHE A 130 -7.76 -2.36 -17.53
CA PHE A 130 -8.44 -3.33 -18.40
C PHE A 130 -8.37 -2.98 -19.89
N SER A 131 -7.74 -1.87 -20.27
CA SER A 131 -7.62 -1.47 -21.69
C SER A 131 -6.66 -2.38 -22.49
N ASN A 132 -5.74 -3.04 -21.79
CA ASN A 132 -4.72 -3.88 -22.42
C ASN A 132 -4.32 -5.03 -21.49
N ASN A 133 -4.39 -6.25 -21.97
CA ASN A 133 -4.03 -7.47 -21.23
C ASN A 133 -2.56 -7.57 -20.81
N LYS A 134 -1.70 -6.68 -21.30
CA LYS A 134 -0.29 -6.56 -20.87
C LYS A 134 -0.11 -5.68 -19.64
N ILE A 135 -1.14 -4.96 -19.20
CA ILE A 135 -1.09 -4.13 -18.01
C ILE A 135 -1.45 -5.00 -16.80
N ALA A 136 -0.48 -5.26 -15.94
CA ALA A 136 -0.65 -6.08 -14.74
C ALA A 136 -1.04 -5.27 -13.49
N GLY A 137 -0.90 -3.94 -13.52
CA GLY A 137 -1.24 -3.09 -12.38
C GLY A 137 -1.19 -1.60 -12.72
N VAL A 138 -1.92 -0.83 -11.93
CA VAL A 138 -1.92 0.64 -11.96
C VAL A 138 -1.56 1.13 -10.57
N PHE A 139 -0.65 2.07 -10.48
CA PHE A 139 -0.18 2.63 -9.22
C PHE A 139 -0.56 4.10 -9.14
N GLY A 140 -1.03 4.51 -7.97
CA GLY A 140 -1.29 5.92 -7.70
C GLY A 140 -0.01 6.74 -7.83
N ASN A 141 -0.08 7.87 -8.52
CA ASN A 141 1.01 8.82 -8.59
C ASN A 141 0.79 9.94 -7.59
N GLN A 142 1.83 10.31 -6.88
CA GLN A 142 1.80 11.41 -5.92
C GLN A 142 2.37 12.67 -6.60
N PRO A 143 1.61 13.78 -6.65
CA PRO A 143 2.16 15.04 -7.12
C PRO A 143 3.26 15.50 -6.15
N GLY A 144 4.41 15.90 -6.69
CA GLY A 144 5.55 16.37 -5.91
C GLY A 144 6.74 15.41 -5.92
N MET A 145 7.60 15.58 -4.92
CA MET A 145 8.83 14.81 -4.82
C MET A 145 8.56 13.40 -4.27
N TYR A 146 9.11 12.37 -4.92
CA TYR A 146 9.03 11.01 -4.45
C TYR A 146 9.76 10.86 -3.11
N TYR A 147 9.08 10.41 -2.07
CA TYR A 147 9.61 10.36 -0.71
C TYR A 147 10.08 8.96 -0.28
N ASP A 148 9.54 7.91 -0.89
CA ASP A 148 9.86 6.53 -0.50
C ASP A 148 11.05 5.97 -1.29
N MET A 149 12.24 6.37 -0.87
CA MET A 149 13.50 5.93 -1.47
C MET A 149 13.74 4.41 -1.33
N TRP A 150 13.06 3.74 -0.39
CA TRP A 150 13.19 2.29 -0.19
C TRP A 150 12.48 1.48 -1.28
N ALA A 151 11.43 2.02 -1.85
CA ALA A 151 10.69 1.34 -2.91
C ALA A 151 11.33 1.53 -4.28
N LEU A 152 12.23 2.50 -4.42
CA LEU A 152 12.89 2.78 -5.69
C LEU A 152 13.91 1.68 -6.03
N LYS A 153 13.65 0.93 -7.09
CA LYS A 153 14.56 -0.10 -7.63
C LYS A 153 14.72 0.10 -9.13
N ASP A 154 15.95 0.34 -9.56
CA ASP A 154 16.33 0.36 -10.96
C ASP A 154 17.37 -0.73 -11.22
N ARG A 155 16.95 -1.81 -11.88
CA ARG A 155 17.85 -2.95 -12.19
C ARG A 155 18.74 -2.72 -13.41
N LEU A 156 18.39 -1.75 -14.25
CA LEU A 156 19.12 -1.47 -15.48
C LEU A 156 20.30 -0.53 -15.24
N HIS A 157 20.09 0.52 -14.44
CA HIS A 157 21.07 1.58 -14.25
C HIS A 157 21.74 1.54 -12.87
N TYR A 158 21.08 0.91 -11.88
CA TYR A 158 21.59 0.74 -10.52
C TYR A 158 21.73 -0.73 -10.15
N LYS A 159 22.95 -1.22 -10.15
CA LYS A 159 23.28 -2.55 -9.61
C LYS A 159 23.44 -2.43 -8.10
N GLY A 160 22.36 -2.65 -7.34
CA GLY A 160 22.40 -2.70 -5.88
C GLY A 160 21.26 -1.98 -5.19
N ASP A 161 21.42 -1.75 -3.89
CA ASP A 161 20.48 -1.05 -3.05
C ASP A 161 20.60 0.48 -3.30
N PHE A 162 19.60 1.03 -3.98
CA PHE A 162 19.55 2.46 -4.27
C PHE A 162 19.60 3.31 -3.00
N PHE A 163 18.90 2.87 -1.94
CA PHE A 163 18.89 3.59 -0.67
C PHE A 163 20.27 3.54 0.02
N GLY A 164 20.91 2.38 0.07
CA GLY A 164 22.25 2.23 0.64
C GLY A 164 23.28 3.09 -0.10
N ASN A 165 23.18 3.18 -1.41
CA ASN A 165 24.04 4.03 -2.24
C ASN A 165 23.72 5.52 -2.06
N ALA A 166 22.45 5.91 -2.00
CA ALA A 166 22.03 7.28 -1.73
C ALA A 166 22.45 7.73 -0.33
N LEU A 167 22.28 6.88 0.69
CA LEU A 167 22.71 7.15 2.06
C LEU A 167 24.24 7.27 2.15
N LYS A 168 24.99 6.40 1.49
CA LYS A 168 26.46 6.44 1.45
C LYS A 168 26.97 7.72 0.76
N PHE A 169 26.34 8.13 -0.31
CA PHE A 169 26.62 9.40 -0.97
C PHE A 169 26.34 10.60 -0.09
N ALA A 170 25.26 10.54 0.65
CA ALA A 170 24.79 11.57 1.55
C ALA A 170 25.67 11.80 2.77
N THR A 171 26.03 10.72 3.45
CA THR A 171 26.90 10.78 4.62
C THR A 171 28.32 11.25 4.28
N THR A 172 28.73 11.08 3.03
CA THR A 172 30.06 11.52 2.58
C THR A 172 30.10 12.98 2.08
N LYS A 173 28.97 13.58 1.70
CA LYS A 173 28.99 14.91 1.04
C LYS A 173 28.03 15.98 1.53
N MET A 174 26.99 15.73 2.34
CA MET A 174 25.91 16.72 2.48
C MET A 174 25.26 16.97 3.85
N GLY A 175 25.51 16.23 4.88
CA GLY A 175 25.08 16.58 6.26
C GLY A 175 23.58 16.77 6.58
N SER A 176 22.63 16.67 5.62
CA SER A 176 21.19 16.69 5.91
C SER A 176 20.37 15.87 4.89
N THR A 177 19.32 15.21 5.36
CA THR A 177 18.45 14.31 4.58
C THR A 177 17.70 15.00 3.44
N ASP A 178 17.25 16.24 3.62
CA ASP A 178 16.45 16.96 2.61
C ASP A 178 17.26 17.37 1.38
N LYS A 179 18.54 17.72 1.58
CA LYS A 179 19.46 18.04 0.47
C LYS A 179 19.86 16.80 -0.33
N ILE A 180 19.80 15.63 0.28
CA ILE A 180 20.13 14.33 -0.32
C ILE A 180 19.11 13.95 -1.37
N THR A 181 17.84 13.99 -1.01
CA THR A 181 16.72 13.60 -1.89
C THR A 181 16.71 14.45 -3.15
N ASN A 182 16.94 15.76 -3.00
CA ASN A 182 16.98 16.71 -4.12
C ASN A 182 18.13 16.44 -5.08
N ARG A 183 19.31 16.04 -4.59
CA ARG A 183 20.48 15.85 -5.44
C ARG A 183 20.48 14.51 -6.15
N VAL A 184 20.02 13.45 -5.50
CA VAL A 184 19.84 12.15 -6.13
C VAL A 184 18.82 12.23 -7.28
N LEU A 185 17.73 12.97 -7.09
CA LEU A 185 16.74 13.20 -8.14
C LEU A 185 17.28 14.08 -9.29
N LEU A 186 18.15 15.05 -9.00
CA LEU A 186 18.81 15.87 -10.00
C LEU A 186 19.85 15.06 -10.81
N ASP A 187 20.58 14.18 -10.17
CA ASP A 187 21.55 13.30 -10.84
C ASP A 187 20.85 12.23 -11.68
N LEU A 188 19.71 11.72 -11.24
CA LEU A 188 18.83 10.85 -12.05
C LEU A 188 18.32 11.60 -13.30
N LYS A 189 17.87 12.85 -13.17
CA LYS A 189 17.39 13.65 -14.31
C LYS A 189 18.49 14.02 -15.33
N LYS A 190 19.75 14.05 -14.94
CA LYS A 190 20.88 14.34 -15.83
C LYS A 190 21.36 13.13 -16.61
N ASN A 191 21.05 11.92 -16.15
CA ASN A 191 21.50 10.67 -16.75
C ASN A 191 20.38 9.96 -17.53
N TYR A 192 19.22 10.59 -17.68
CA TYR A 192 18.07 10.25 -18.49
C TYR A 192 17.65 11.49 -19.32
#